data_74bcc93f0cadcd93fbe091361cce1971
#
_entry.id   74bcc93f0cadcd93fbe091361cce1971
#
_cell.length_a   1.000
_cell.length_b   1.000
_cell.length_c   1.000
_cell.angle_alpha   90.00
_cell.angle_beta   90.00
_cell.angle_gamma   90.00
#
_symmetry.space_group_name_H-M   'P 1'
#
loop_
_entity.id
_entity.type
_entity.pdbx_description
1 polymer ?
#
loop_
_entity_poly.entity_id
_entity_poly.type
_entity_poly.pdbx_seq_one_letter_code
_entity_poly.pdbx_strand_id
1 'polypeptide(L)'
;SGKVDFNRDIRPILSDKCFHCHGPDKKHRESDLRLDTYEGATEGGEFEIPIEPGKPDASEVIARILDSNPDEIMPPPETHKKITSKEISLLRQWITEGAKYDEPWTYKSPIAHPTPVVKTKNWPVNWVDQFILARLEDEKIPPSPDANLVTLLRRLHFDLTGLPPKPDDLRRFKTAYQITPQSAIEAEVDLLLASPHFGERMAIYWLDLVRYADTVGYHGNQDQRISPYRDYVINSFNENKSFDQFTREQLAGDLLSNPTEDQRVA
;
A
#
# COMPACT_ATOMS: atom_id res chain seq x y z
N SER A 1 -13.65 -6.63 -22.13
CA SER A 1 -12.47 -5.99 -21.55
C SER A 1 -12.90 -4.68 -20.90
N GLY A 2 -12.53 -4.46 -19.65
CA GLY A 2 -12.79 -3.21 -18.95
C GLY A 2 -11.94 -2.07 -19.52
N LYS A 3 -12.30 -0.84 -19.19
CA LYS A 3 -11.54 0.35 -19.53
C LYS A 3 -10.13 0.26 -18.90
N VAL A 4 -9.11 0.71 -19.66
CA VAL A 4 -7.73 0.73 -19.17
C VAL A 4 -7.57 1.80 -18.09
N ASP A 5 -6.99 1.42 -16.95
CA ASP A 5 -6.66 2.33 -15.87
C ASP A 5 -5.17 2.69 -15.92
N PHE A 6 -4.87 3.99 -15.93
CA PHE A 6 -3.50 4.47 -16.09
C PHE A 6 -2.58 3.98 -14.96
N ASN A 7 -3.00 4.12 -13.70
CA ASN A 7 -2.15 3.79 -12.55
C ASN A 7 -1.97 2.28 -12.36
N ARG A 8 -2.99 1.48 -12.67
CA ARG A 8 -2.96 0.02 -12.55
C ARG A 8 -2.28 -0.67 -13.72
N ASP A 9 -2.61 -0.25 -14.96
CA ASP A 9 -2.29 -1.01 -16.17
C ASP A 9 -1.15 -0.40 -16.98
N ILE A 10 -0.99 0.93 -17.01
CA ILE A 10 -0.06 1.65 -17.90
C ILE A 10 1.16 2.18 -17.16
N ARG A 11 0.96 2.88 -16.04
CA ARG A 11 2.06 3.45 -15.28
C ARG A 11 3.15 2.44 -14.88
N PRO A 12 2.82 1.20 -14.47
CA PRO A 12 3.86 0.19 -14.20
C PRO A 12 4.72 -0.14 -15.43
N ILE A 13 4.10 -0.18 -16.63
CA ILE A 13 4.82 -0.44 -17.89
C ILE A 13 5.78 0.73 -18.18
N LEU A 14 5.26 1.96 -18.17
CA LEU A 14 6.07 3.15 -18.45
C LEU A 14 7.18 3.35 -17.41
N SER A 15 6.86 3.14 -16.13
CA SER A 15 7.82 3.28 -15.04
C SER A 15 8.98 2.29 -15.14
N ASP A 16 8.68 1.03 -15.42
CA ASP A 16 9.73 0.02 -15.57
C ASP A 16 10.53 0.16 -16.88
N LYS A 17 9.88 0.47 -17.98
CA LYS A 17 10.48 0.38 -19.32
C LYS A 17 10.99 1.72 -19.88
N CYS A 18 10.40 2.85 -19.48
CA CYS A 18 10.58 4.13 -20.16
C CYS A 18 11.10 5.26 -19.25
N PHE A 19 10.62 5.37 -17.99
CA PHE A 19 10.90 6.54 -17.14
C PHE A 19 12.35 6.71 -16.72
N HIS A 20 13.20 5.69 -16.85
CA HIS A 20 14.62 5.87 -16.60
C HIS A 20 15.22 6.92 -17.55
N CYS A 21 14.91 6.82 -18.84
CA CYS A 21 15.41 7.74 -19.88
C CYS A 21 14.40 8.81 -20.29
N HIS A 22 13.09 8.61 -20.05
CA HIS A 22 12.02 9.53 -20.45
C HIS A 22 11.10 9.90 -19.28
N GLY A 23 11.70 10.15 -18.11
CA GLY A 23 11.00 10.44 -16.87
C GLY A 23 11.40 11.77 -16.22
N PRO A 24 11.11 11.93 -14.90
CA PRO A 24 11.34 13.17 -14.17
C PRO A 24 12.81 13.51 -13.95
N ASP A 25 13.71 12.53 -13.97
CA ASP A 25 15.13 12.75 -13.68
C ASP A 25 15.85 13.41 -14.85
N LYS A 26 16.16 14.70 -14.70
CA LYS A 26 16.86 15.50 -15.72
C LYS A 26 18.28 15.00 -16.06
N LYS A 27 18.91 14.26 -15.15
CA LYS A 27 20.30 13.78 -15.36
C LYS A 27 20.36 12.61 -16.33
N HIS A 28 19.31 11.80 -16.35
CA HIS A 28 19.22 10.60 -17.18
C HIS A 28 18.22 10.73 -18.33
N ARG A 29 17.63 11.95 -18.49
CA ARG A 29 16.62 12.19 -19.51
C ARG A 29 17.28 12.31 -20.89
N GLU A 30 16.81 11.47 -21.81
CA GLU A 30 17.23 11.48 -23.19
C GLU A 30 16.24 12.27 -24.05
N SER A 31 16.73 13.01 -25.04
CA SER A 31 15.95 13.80 -26.02
C SER A 31 14.95 14.80 -25.39
N ASP A 32 15.18 15.19 -24.15
CA ASP A 32 14.29 15.99 -23.29
C ASP A 32 12.81 15.50 -23.25
N LEU A 33 12.57 14.26 -23.65
CA LEU A 33 11.24 13.64 -23.70
C LEU A 33 10.76 13.24 -22.31
N ARG A 34 9.50 13.57 -21.99
CA ARG A 34 8.82 13.21 -20.76
C ARG A 34 7.57 12.38 -21.02
N LEU A 35 7.67 11.07 -20.73
CA LEU A 35 6.53 10.16 -20.79
C LEU A 35 5.80 10.00 -19.43
N ASP A 36 6.26 10.69 -18.41
CA ASP A 36 5.65 10.68 -17.08
C ASP A 36 4.58 11.76 -16.88
N THR A 37 4.46 12.70 -17.81
CA THR A 37 3.41 13.74 -17.82
C THR A 37 2.62 13.71 -19.11
N TYR A 38 1.35 14.13 -19.05
CA TYR A 38 0.48 14.19 -20.24
C TYR A 38 1.04 15.16 -21.29
N GLU A 39 1.39 16.36 -20.88
CA GLU A 39 1.92 17.42 -21.73
C GLU A 39 3.21 16.97 -22.43
N GLY A 40 4.16 16.42 -21.64
CA GLY A 40 5.44 15.97 -22.18
C GLY A 40 5.33 14.78 -23.14
N ALA A 41 4.27 14.00 -23.02
CA ALA A 41 4.03 12.84 -23.90
C ALA A 41 3.19 13.17 -25.14
N THR A 42 2.36 14.23 -25.09
CA THR A 42 1.40 14.57 -26.18
C THR A 42 1.73 15.86 -26.92
N GLU A 43 2.55 16.74 -26.34
CA GLU A 43 3.04 17.93 -27.01
C GLU A 43 4.34 17.57 -27.74
N GLY A 44 4.31 17.52 -29.04
CA GLY A 44 5.51 17.24 -29.85
C GLY A 44 6.60 18.30 -29.63
N GLY A 45 7.86 17.84 -29.45
CA GLY A 45 9.04 18.67 -29.42
C GLY A 45 9.59 18.94 -30.85
N GLU A 46 10.91 18.94 -31.00
CA GLU A 46 11.57 19.02 -32.34
C GLU A 46 11.31 17.79 -33.23
N PHE A 47 10.70 16.75 -32.69
CA PHE A 47 10.44 15.47 -33.33
C PHE A 47 8.92 15.15 -33.37
N GLU A 48 8.57 14.00 -33.92
CA GLU A 48 7.21 13.50 -34.02
C GLU A 48 6.51 13.41 -32.64
N ILE A 49 5.18 13.45 -32.65
CA ILE A 49 4.38 13.41 -31.43
C ILE A 49 4.57 12.04 -30.73
N PRO A 50 5.11 11.99 -29.52
CA PRO A 50 5.39 10.72 -28.84
C PRO A 50 4.14 9.86 -28.64
N ILE A 51 3.03 10.48 -28.21
CA ILE A 51 1.73 9.83 -28.06
C ILE A 51 0.66 10.74 -28.65
N GLU A 52 0.00 10.29 -29.71
CA GLU A 52 -1.16 10.97 -30.27
C GLU A 52 -2.45 10.38 -29.69
N PRO A 53 -3.16 11.08 -28.77
CA PRO A 53 -4.36 10.56 -28.15
C PRO A 53 -5.42 10.12 -29.18
N GLY A 54 -5.92 8.89 -29.02
CA GLY A 54 -6.88 8.28 -29.93
C GLY A 54 -6.27 7.58 -31.14
N LYS A 55 -4.95 7.74 -31.39
CA LYS A 55 -4.30 7.25 -32.62
C LYS A 55 -3.02 6.47 -32.31
N PRO A 56 -3.11 5.23 -31.86
CA PRO A 56 -1.94 4.42 -31.53
C PRO A 56 -0.97 4.20 -32.68
N ASP A 57 -1.48 4.11 -33.92
CA ASP A 57 -0.63 3.89 -35.10
C ASP A 57 0.13 5.15 -35.58
N ALA A 58 -0.30 6.32 -35.11
CA ALA A 58 0.38 7.60 -35.34
C ALA A 58 1.26 8.02 -34.14
N SER A 59 1.32 7.21 -33.11
CA SER A 59 2.11 7.49 -31.90
C SER A 59 3.51 6.92 -32.05
N GLU A 60 4.55 7.77 -31.96
CA GLU A 60 5.96 7.39 -32.10
C GLU A 60 6.37 6.32 -31.07
N VAL A 61 5.84 6.37 -29.86
CA VAL A 61 6.10 5.34 -28.82
C VAL A 61 5.72 3.94 -29.33
N ILE A 62 4.64 3.79 -30.07
CA ILE A 62 4.25 2.47 -30.62
C ILE A 62 5.15 2.08 -31.79
N ALA A 63 5.53 3.03 -32.66
CA ALA A 63 6.46 2.77 -33.74
C ALA A 63 7.82 2.29 -33.20
N ARG A 64 8.39 3.00 -32.23
CA ARG A 64 9.66 2.65 -31.58
C ARG A 64 9.64 1.30 -30.85
N ILE A 65 8.53 0.96 -30.21
CA ILE A 65 8.38 -0.34 -29.52
C ILE A 65 8.37 -1.50 -30.53
N LEU A 66 7.85 -1.28 -31.71
CA LEU A 66 7.68 -2.29 -32.76
C LEU A 66 8.81 -2.30 -33.79
N ASP A 67 9.77 -1.38 -33.69
CA ASP A 67 10.87 -1.30 -34.63
C ASP A 67 11.74 -2.56 -34.59
N SER A 68 12.30 -2.92 -35.71
CA SER A 68 13.24 -4.04 -35.86
C SER A 68 14.71 -3.60 -35.88
N ASN A 69 14.96 -2.29 -36.04
CA ASN A 69 16.30 -1.72 -36.03
C ASN A 69 16.81 -1.59 -34.57
N PRO A 70 17.92 -2.23 -34.20
CA PRO A 70 18.48 -2.15 -32.86
C PRO A 70 18.80 -0.72 -32.38
N ASP A 71 19.06 0.19 -33.30
CA ASP A 71 19.39 1.60 -33.01
C ASP A 71 18.15 2.48 -32.81
N GLU A 72 16.97 1.98 -33.18
CA GLU A 72 15.72 2.72 -33.14
C GLU A 72 14.69 2.13 -32.15
N ILE A 73 14.80 0.82 -31.87
CA ILE A 73 13.86 0.13 -30.97
C ILE A 73 13.93 0.66 -29.55
N MET A 74 12.75 0.81 -28.91
CA MET A 74 12.65 1.17 -27.50
C MET A 74 11.90 0.09 -26.67
N PRO A 75 12.40 -0.29 -25.49
CA PRO A 75 13.68 0.14 -24.87
C PRO A 75 14.90 -0.37 -25.66
N PRO A 76 16.05 0.35 -25.58
CA PRO A 76 17.29 -0.07 -26.25
C PRO A 76 17.74 -1.46 -25.77
N PRO A 77 18.33 -2.30 -26.66
CA PRO A 77 18.72 -3.67 -26.34
C PRO A 77 19.67 -3.82 -25.13
N GLU A 78 20.55 -2.86 -24.91
CA GLU A 78 21.51 -2.82 -23.80
C GLU A 78 20.84 -2.69 -22.43
N THR A 79 19.60 -2.24 -22.37
CA THR A 79 18.83 -2.18 -21.11
C THR A 79 18.35 -3.56 -20.66
N HIS A 80 18.41 -4.56 -21.52
CA HIS A 80 17.86 -5.92 -21.32
C HIS A 80 16.35 -5.93 -20.97
N LYS A 81 15.65 -4.84 -21.23
CA LYS A 81 14.19 -4.72 -21.00
C LYS A 81 13.44 -5.04 -22.29
N LYS A 82 12.34 -5.78 -22.14
CA LYS A 82 11.46 -6.13 -23.28
C LYS A 82 10.03 -5.78 -22.93
N ILE A 83 9.29 -5.29 -23.92
CA ILE A 83 7.85 -5.07 -23.80
C ILE A 83 7.15 -6.29 -24.37
N THR A 84 6.23 -6.87 -23.57
CA THR A 84 5.48 -8.06 -24.00
C THR A 84 4.32 -7.69 -24.92
N SER A 85 3.83 -8.64 -25.71
CA SER A 85 2.65 -8.43 -26.57
C SER A 85 1.41 -7.98 -25.79
N LYS A 86 1.28 -8.41 -24.53
CA LYS A 86 0.19 -7.96 -23.65
C LYS A 86 0.35 -6.49 -23.26
N GLU A 87 1.56 -6.05 -22.92
CA GLU A 87 1.85 -4.66 -22.59
C GLU A 87 1.65 -3.75 -23.80
N ILE A 88 2.09 -4.20 -24.99
CA ILE A 88 1.82 -3.47 -26.25
C ILE A 88 0.32 -3.30 -26.47
N SER A 89 -0.46 -4.36 -26.27
CA SER A 89 -1.92 -4.30 -26.42
C SER A 89 -2.57 -3.33 -25.43
N LEU A 90 -2.10 -3.28 -24.19
CA LEU A 90 -2.56 -2.35 -23.16
C LEU A 90 -2.21 -0.90 -23.52
N LEU A 91 -0.99 -0.62 -23.97
CA LEU A 91 -0.55 0.70 -24.41
C LEU A 91 -1.39 1.18 -25.60
N ARG A 92 -1.60 0.33 -26.62
CA ARG A 92 -2.43 0.65 -27.78
C ARG A 92 -3.89 0.93 -27.39
N GLN A 93 -4.46 0.12 -26.51
CA GLN A 93 -5.82 0.33 -26.02
C GLN A 93 -5.92 1.66 -25.25
N TRP A 94 -4.99 1.93 -24.33
CA TRP A 94 -4.94 3.17 -23.58
C TRP A 94 -4.85 4.40 -24.48
N ILE A 95 -3.97 4.37 -25.49
CA ILE A 95 -3.85 5.46 -26.47
C ILE A 95 -5.18 5.63 -27.24
N THR A 96 -5.79 4.54 -27.68
CA THR A 96 -7.11 4.55 -28.36
C THR A 96 -8.19 5.17 -27.47
N GLU A 97 -8.15 4.93 -26.16
CA GLU A 97 -9.08 5.50 -25.17
C GLU A 97 -8.76 6.97 -24.81
N GLY A 98 -7.77 7.59 -25.47
CA GLY A 98 -7.42 9.00 -25.35
C GLY A 98 -6.20 9.29 -24.50
N ALA A 99 -5.36 8.29 -24.21
CA ALA A 99 -4.09 8.42 -23.49
C ALA A 99 -4.20 9.22 -22.19
N LYS A 100 -5.24 9.00 -21.41
CA LYS A 100 -5.51 9.78 -20.17
C LYS A 100 -4.53 9.39 -19.08
N TYR A 101 -3.74 10.38 -18.68
CA TYR A 101 -2.92 10.28 -17.48
C TYR A 101 -3.77 10.48 -16.24
N ASP A 102 -3.28 9.96 -15.13
CA ASP A 102 -3.96 10.09 -13.86
C ASP A 102 -2.95 10.27 -12.72
N GLU A 103 -3.32 11.06 -11.72
CA GLU A 103 -2.49 11.23 -10.53
C GLU A 103 -2.33 9.90 -9.79
N PRO A 104 -1.17 9.67 -9.11
CA PRO A 104 -1.03 8.53 -8.22
C PRO A 104 -2.19 8.48 -7.22
N TRP A 105 -2.73 7.28 -7.03
CA TRP A 105 -3.88 7.08 -6.13
C TRP A 105 -3.63 7.62 -4.71
N THR A 106 -2.37 7.66 -4.27
CA THR A 106 -1.94 8.18 -2.95
C THR A 106 -2.22 9.68 -2.76
N TYR A 107 -2.38 10.43 -3.84
CA TYR A 107 -2.70 11.86 -3.80
C TYR A 107 -4.18 12.15 -4.06
N LYS A 108 -4.95 11.12 -4.40
CA LYS A 108 -6.39 11.28 -4.58
C LYS A 108 -7.13 11.20 -3.26
N SER A 109 -8.07 12.10 -3.04
CA SER A 109 -8.97 11.98 -1.90
C SER A 109 -9.74 10.66 -1.95
N PRO A 110 -9.84 9.92 -0.85
CA PRO A 110 -10.64 8.70 -0.80
C PRO A 110 -12.09 8.97 -1.21
N ILE A 111 -12.61 8.10 -2.06
CA ILE A 111 -14.03 8.13 -2.46
C ILE A 111 -14.75 6.89 -1.93
N ALA A 112 -15.99 7.07 -1.50
CA ALA A 112 -16.83 5.95 -1.11
C ALA A 112 -17.22 5.14 -2.35
N HIS A 113 -16.92 3.84 -2.32
CA HIS A 113 -17.37 2.91 -3.35
C HIS A 113 -18.66 2.23 -2.90
N PRO A 114 -19.65 2.03 -3.80
CA PRO A 114 -20.84 1.27 -3.45
C PRO A 114 -20.46 -0.15 -3.06
N THR A 115 -21.04 -0.63 -1.97
CA THR A 115 -20.81 -1.99 -1.51
C THR A 115 -21.33 -2.99 -2.56
N PRO A 116 -20.52 -3.95 -3.01
CA PRO A 116 -20.91 -4.87 -4.07
C PRO A 116 -21.99 -5.83 -3.59
N VAL A 117 -22.88 -6.21 -4.50
CA VAL A 117 -23.87 -7.25 -4.26
C VAL A 117 -23.22 -8.62 -4.48
N VAL A 118 -23.27 -9.46 -3.45
CA VAL A 118 -22.72 -10.81 -3.47
C VAL A 118 -23.83 -11.88 -3.55
N LYS A 119 -23.50 -13.04 -4.09
CA LYS A 119 -24.44 -14.18 -4.22
C LYS A 119 -24.63 -14.90 -2.89
N THR A 120 -23.54 -15.13 -2.17
CA THR A 120 -23.55 -15.85 -0.87
C THR A 120 -23.82 -14.85 0.27
N LYS A 121 -25.08 -14.69 0.63
CA LYS A 121 -25.51 -13.66 1.60
C LYS A 121 -25.22 -14.00 3.06
N ASN A 122 -24.95 -15.24 3.39
CA ASN A 122 -24.81 -15.71 4.78
C ASN A 122 -23.35 -15.68 5.29
N TRP A 123 -22.39 -15.42 4.41
CA TRP A 123 -20.98 -15.41 4.78
C TRP A 123 -20.51 -14.03 5.27
N PRO A 124 -20.86 -12.89 4.62
CA PRO A 124 -20.40 -11.58 5.05
C PRO A 124 -20.99 -11.19 6.42
N VAL A 125 -20.13 -10.74 7.33
CA VAL A 125 -20.52 -10.16 8.62
C VAL A 125 -20.62 -8.64 8.52
N ASN A 126 -19.80 -8.02 7.67
CA ASN A 126 -19.75 -6.58 7.47
C ASN A 126 -19.52 -6.20 5.99
N TRP A 127 -19.44 -4.90 5.73
CA TRP A 127 -19.25 -4.40 4.35
C TRP A 127 -17.88 -4.77 3.75
N VAL A 128 -16.83 -4.92 4.57
CA VAL A 128 -15.50 -5.36 4.10
C VAL A 128 -15.58 -6.77 3.52
N ASP A 129 -16.29 -7.66 4.22
CA ASP A 129 -16.48 -9.03 3.76
C ASP A 129 -17.21 -9.09 2.41
N GLN A 130 -18.11 -8.13 2.12
CA GLN A 130 -18.79 -8.07 0.84
C GLN A 130 -17.82 -7.77 -0.31
N PHE A 131 -16.85 -6.88 -0.12
CA PHE A 131 -15.79 -6.64 -1.11
C PHE A 131 -14.90 -7.88 -1.31
N ILE A 132 -14.50 -8.52 -0.21
CA ILE A 132 -13.71 -9.75 -0.26
C ILE A 132 -14.47 -10.86 -0.98
N LEU A 133 -15.72 -11.09 -0.60
CA LEU A 133 -16.53 -12.14 -1.19
C LEU A 133 -16.84 -11.88 -2.67
N ALA A 134 -17.12 -10.65 -3.06
CA ALA A 134 -17.32 -10.29 -4.46
C ALA A 134 -16.11 -10.67 -5.31
N ARG A 135 -14.90 -10.41 -4.80
CA ARG A 135 -13.66 -10.80 -5.49
C ARG A 135 -13.48 -12.32 -5.54
N LEU A 136 -13.76 -13.01 -4.45
CA LEU A 136 -13.71 -14.48 -4.41
C LEU A 136 -14.70 -15.11 -5.39
N GLU A 137 -15.93 -14.59 -5.45
CA GLU A 137 -16.96 -15.07 -6.40
C GLU A 137 -16.56 -14.84 -7.86
N ASP A 138 -15.92 -13.71 -8.16
CA ASP A 138 -15.42 -13.37 -9.50
C ASP A 138 -14.32 -14.33 -9.96
N GLU A 139 -13.40 -14.65 -9.04
CA GLU A 139 -12.33 -15.63 -9.27
C GLU A 139 -12.79 -17.09 -9.13
N LYS A 140 -14.05 -17.33 -8.77
CA LYS A 140 -14.61 -18.67 -8.52
C LYS A 140 -13.87 -19.44 -7.42
N ILE A 141 -13.39 -18.74 -6.41
CA ILE A 141 -12.71 -19.29 -5.24
C ILE A 141 -13.69 -19.30 -4.07
N PRO A 142 -14.04 -20.44 -3.50
CA PRO A 142 -14.89 -20.48 -2.31
C PRO A 142 -14.13 -19.95 -1.10
N PRO A 143 -14.78 -19.23 -0.18
CA PRO A 143 -14.17 -18.85 1.09
C PRO A 143 -13.79 -20.09 1.89
N SER A 144 -12.68 -20.01 2.62
CA SER A 144 -12.26 -21.09 3.52
C SER A 144 -13.24 -21.23 4.70
N PRO A 145 -13.38 -22.43 5.27
CA PRO A 145 -14.12 -22.60 6.52
C PRO A 145 -13.55 -21.75 7.65
N ASP A 146 -14.39 -21.36 8.58
CA ASP A 146 -13.98 -20.62 9.76
C ASP A 146 -12.93 -21.41 10.57
N ALA A 147 -12.02 -20.66 11.19
CA ALA A 147 -11.03 -21.22 12.08
C ALA A 147 -11.70 -21.86 13.31
N ASN A 148 -11.14 -22.97 13.81
CA ASN A 148 -11.58 -23.49 15.09
C ASN A 148 -11.26 -22.50 16.23
N LEU A 149 -11.98 -22.63 17.34
CA LEU A 149 -11.92 -21.73 18.49
C LEU A 149 -10.50 -21.50 19.03
N VAL A 150 -9.66 -22.54 19.11
CA VAL A 150 -8.29 -22.42 19.60
C VAL A 150 -7.44 -21.58 18.65
N THR A 151 -7.59 -21.85 17.37
CA THR A 151 -6.90 -21.08 16.32
C THR A 151 -7.36 -19.63 16.31
N LEU A 152 -8.67 -19.37 16.45
CA LEU A 152 -9.22 -18.02 16.50
C LEU A 152 -8.65 -17.26 17.70
N LEU A 153 -8.75 -17.80 18.90
CA LEU A 153 -8.19 -17.17 20.09
C LEU A 153 -6.70 -16.89 19.96
N ARG A 154 -5.93 -17.86 19.46
CA ARG A 154 -4.51 -17.70 19.22
C ARG A 154 -4.21 -16.54 18.26
N ARG A 155 -4.96 -16.41 17.17
CA ARG A 155 -4.82 -15.30 16.21
C ARG A 155 -5.10 -13.95 16.87
N LEU A 156 -6.21 -13.81 17.60
CA LEU A 156 -6.55 -12.58 18.32
C LEU A 156 -5.43 -12.13 19.25
N HIS A 157 -4.87 -13.06 20.03
CA HIS A 157 -3.77 -12.78 20.96
C HIS A 157 -2.49 -12.35 20.24
N PHE A 158 -2.07 -13.07 19.20
CA PHE A 158 -0.85 -12.73 18.46
C PHE A 158 -1.00 -11.43 17.64
N ASP A 159 -2.17 -11.18 17.08
CA ASP A 159 -2.40 -9.97 16.30
C ASP A 159 -2.40 -8.73 17.19
N LEU A 160 -3.05 -8.79 18.35
CA LEU A 160 -3.24 -7.63 19.22
C LEU A 160 -2.12 -7.42 20.25
N THR A 161 -1.49 -8.50 20.76
CA THR A 161 -0.47 -8.39 21.82
C THR A 161 0.88 -9.02 21.45
N GLY A 162 0.94 -9.79 20.38
CA GLY A 162 2.14 -10.56 20.02
C GLY A 162 2.42 -11.76 20.93
N LEU A 163 1.57 -12.04 21.91
CA LEU A 163 1.76 -13.09 22.92
C LEU A 163 0.73 -14.23 22.75
N PRO A 164 1.08 -15.47 23.11
CA PRO A 164 0.12 -16.57 23.09
C PRO A 164 -0.90 -16.45 24.23
N PRO A 165 -2.14 -16.95 24.06
CA PRO A 165 -3.10 -17.05 25.15
C PRO A 165 -2.64 -18.01 26.23
N LYS A 166 -2.96 -17.68 27.50
CA LYS A 166 -2.74 -18.57 28.62
C LYS A 166 -3.81 -19.67 28.65
N PRO A 167 -3.59 -20.81 29.32
CA PRO A 167 -4.59 -21.86 29.46
C PRO A 167 -5.92 -21.37 30.07
N ASP A 168 -5.86 -20.39 30.99
CA ASP A 168 -7.05 -19.78 31.57
C ASP A 168 -7.85 -18.94 30.60
N ASP A 169 -7.19 -18.22 29.70
CA ASP A 169 -7.83 -17.47 28.63
C ASP A 169 -8.62 -18.39 27.71
N LEU A 170 -8.02 -19.53 27.36
CA LEU A 170 -8.69 -20.53 26.55
C LEU A 170 -9.94 -21.11 27.25
N ARG A 171 -9.85 -21.39 28.55
CA ARG A 171 -11.01 -21.90 29.32
C ARG A 171 -12.12 -20.86 29.37
N ARG A 172 -11.80 -19.62 29.71
CA ARG A 172 -12.74 -18.50 29.76
C ARG A 172 -13.41 -18.28 28.40
N PHE A 173 -12.62 -18.15 27.36
CA PHE A 173 -13.09 -17.88 26.01
C PHE A 173 -13.98 -19.02 25.49
N LYS A 174 -13.59 -20.29 25.68
CA LYS A 174 -14.38 -21.46 25.29
C LYS A 174 -15.75 -21.46 25.91
N THR A 175 -15.85 -21.18 27.21
CA THR A 175 -17.11 -21.13 27.93
C THR A 175 -18.02 -20.02 27.42
N ALA A 176 -17.47 -18.81 27.24
CA ALA A 176 -18.23 -17.68 26.73
C ALA A 176 -18.69 -17.90 25.26
N TYR A 177 -17.82 -18.43 24.43
CA TYR A 177 -18.09 -18.69 23.01
C TYR A 177 -19.22 -19.69 22.78
N GLN A 178 -19.36 -20.69 23.66
CA GLN A 178 -20.47 -21.65 23.60
C GLN A 178 -21.85 -21.03 23.87
N ILE A 179 -21.88 -19.88 24.56
CA ILE A 179 -23.12 -19.18 24.87
C ILE A 179 -23.45 -18.17 23.78
N THR A 180 -22.52 -17.26 23.48
CA THR A 180 -22.71 -16.20 22.47
C THR A 180 -21.38 -15.93 21.77
N PRO A 181 -21.13 -16.57 20.60
CA PRO A 181 -19.84 -16.50 19.92
C PRO A 181 -19.37 -15.07 19.67
N GLN A 182 -20.23 -14.22 19.12
CA GLN A 182 -19.87 -12.84 18.75
C GLN A 182 -19.49 -12.00 19.99
N SER A 183 -20.28 -12.05 21.05
CA SER A 183 -19.98 -11.30 22.29
C SER A 183 -18.72 -11.82 22.99
N ALA A 184 -18.40 -13.11 22.86
CA ALA A 184 -17.15 -13.66 23.38
C ALA A 184 -15.93 -13.13 22.64
N ILE A 185 -16.02 -13.00 21.31
CA ILE A 185 -14.95 -12.41 20.49
C ILE A 185 -14.77 -10.94 20.87
N GLU A 186 -15.84 -10.17 20.93
CA GLU A 186 -15.81 -8.75 21.29
C GLU A 186 -15.17 -8.53 22.67
N ALA A 187 -15.62 -9.27 23.66
CA ALA A 187 -15.07 -9.18 25.03
C ALA A 187 -13.58 -9.56 25.10
N GLU A 188 -13.15 -10.54 24.33
CA GLU A 188 -11.73 -10.91 24.26
C GLU A 188 -10.91 -9.85 23.57
N VAL A 189 -11.41 -9.27 22.47
CA VAL A 189 -10.77 -8.16 21.76
C VAL A 189 -10.62 -6.94 22.67
N ASP A 190 -11.69 -6.56 23.38
CA ASP A 190 -11.67 -5.42 24.33
C ASP A 190 -10.63 -5.64 25.44
N LEU A 191 -10.54 -6.85 25.96
CA LEU A 191 -9.55 -7.21 26.97
C LEU A 191 -8.11 -7.10 26.44
N LEU A 192 -7.87 -7.54 25.22
CA LEU A 192 -6.55 -7.47 24.57
C LEU A 192 -6.17 -6.03 24.22
N LEU A 193 -7.12 -5.22 23.75
CA LEU A 193 -6.90 -3.79 23.47
C LEU A 193 -6.59 -2.98 24.73
N ALA A 194 -7.15 -3.38 25.88
CA ALA A 194 -6.84 -2.75 27.18
C ALA A 194 -5.51 -3.22 27.79
N SER A 195 -4.84 -4.20 27.18
CA SER A 195 -3.55 -4.70 27.65
C SER A 195 -2.42 -3.73 27.29
N PRO A 196 -1.44 -3.47 28.20
CA PRO A 196 -0.25 -2.68 27.87
C PRO A 196 0.57 -3.29 26.72
N HIS A 197 0.48 -4.58 26.51
CA HIS A 197 1.15 -5.28 25.41
C HIS A 197 0.58 -4.93 24.03
N PHE A 198 -0.62 -4.34 23.96
CA PHE A 198 -1.17 -3.82 22.71
C PHE A 198 -0.27 -2.73 22.12
N GLY A 199 0.08 -1.74 22.93
CA GLY A 199 0.99 -0.67 22.51
C GLY A 199 2.37 -1.20 22.13
N GLU A 200 2.92 -2.15 22.89
CA GLU A 200 4.21 -2.80 22.56
C GLU A 200 4.13 -3.50 21.19
N ARG A 201 3.03 -4.22 20.91
CA ARG A 201 2.80 -4.89 19.63
C ARG A 201 2.67 -3.93 18.48
N MET A 202 1.90 -2.85 18.62
CA MET A 202 1.64 -1.87 17.57
C MET A 202 2.86 -0.98 17.32
N ALA A 203 3.60 -0.63 18.35
CA ALA A 203 4.79 0.20 18.25
C ALA A 203 5.85 -0.39 17.30
N ILE A 204 5.95 -1.72 17.18
CA ILE A 204 6.93 -2.38 16.29
C ILE A 204 6.81 -1.87 14.86
N TYR A 205 5.60 -1.69 14.35
CA TYR A 205 5.37 -1.22 12.97
C TYR A 205 5.84 0.22 12.77
N TRP A 206 5.62 1.08 13.75
CA TRP A 206 6.08 2.46 13.68
C TRP A 206 7.59 2.58 13.87
N LEU A 207 8.14 1.86 14.85
CA LEU A 207 9.58 1.85 15.15
C LEU A 207 10.41 1.34 13.97
N ASP A 208 9.90 0.33 13.23
CA ASP A 208 10.55 -0.11 11.98
C ASP A 208 10.49 0.95 10.88
N LEU A 209 9.36 1.64 10.74
CA LEU A 209 9.18 2.71 9.76
C LEU A 209 10.18 3.87 9.97
N VAL A 210 10.37 4.29 11.22
CA VAL A 210 11.31 5.38 11.58
C VAL A 210 12.74 4.91 11.78
N ARG A 211 13.02 3.63 11.56
CA ARG A 211 14.36 3.04 11.70
C ARG A 211 14.93 3.15 13.12
N TYR A 212 14.07 3.02 14.14
CA TYR A 212 14.49 2.99 15.52
C TYR A 212 15.48 1.82 15.77
N ALA A 213 16.55 2.10 16.54
CA ALA A 213 17.49 1.07 17.00
C ALA A 213 18.06 1.47 18.35
N ASP A 214 18.16 0.51 19.28
CA ASP A 214 18.73 0.71 20.61
C ASP A 214 20.25 0.89 20.60
N THR A 215 20.89 0.62 19.47
CA THR A 215 22.35 0.71 19.30
C THR A 215 22.72 1.41 18.00
N VAL A 216 23.95 1.91 17.90
CA VAL A 216 24.48 2.49 16.65
C VAL A 216 24.76 1.45 15.57
N GLY A 217 24.69 0.15 15.89
CA GLY A 217 24.95 -0.93 14.93
C GLY A 217 26.44 -1.08 14.64
N TYR A 218 26.77 -1.14 13.39
CA TYR A 218 27.94 -1.69 12.75
C TYR A 218 29.32 -1.51 13.46
N HIS A 219 29.78 -0.35 13.86
CA HIS A 219 31.18 -0.11 14.25
C HIS A 219 31.54 -0.20 15.73
N GLY A 220 30.69 -0.44 16.61
CA GLY A 220 30.99 -0.48 18.04
C GLY A 220 29.81 -0.97 18.84
N ASN A 221 28.69 -1.11 18.16
CA ASN A 221 27.42 -1.55 18.73
C ASN A 221 27.13 -0.89 20.11
N GLN A 222 27.44 0.41 20.20
CA GLN A 222 27.23 1.19 21.40
C GLN A 222 25.75 1.42 21.62
N ASP A 223 25.31 1.32 22.87
CA ASP A 223 23.94 1.59 23.26
C ASP A 223 23.58 3.05 23.02
N GLN A 224 22.38 3.29 22.52
CA GLN A 224 21.77 4.61 22.36
C GLN A 224 20.72 4.84 23.47
N ARG A 225 20.76 6.01 24.08
CA ARG A 225 19.77 6.39 25.10
C ARG A 225 18.52 7.01 24.50
N ILE A 226 17.85 6.26 23.62
CA ILE A 226 16.63 6.71 22.89
C ILE A 226 15.37 5.95 23.32
N SER A 227 15.47 5.15 24.39
CA SER A 227 14.31 4.42 24.94
C SER A 227 13.10 5.30 25.27
N PRO A 228 13.24 6.58 25.71
CA PRO A 228 12.07 7.43 25.93
C PRO A 228 11.18 7.58 24.69
N TYR A 229 11.77 7.66 23.50
CA TYR A 229 11.01 7.71 22.24
C TYR A 229 10.18 6.42 22.02
N ARG A 230 10.79 5.26 22.27
CA ARG A 230 10.08 3.98 22.20
C ARG A 230 8.89 3.95 23.16
N ASP A 231 9.10 4.40 24.39
CA ASP A 231 8.06 4.43 25.40
C ASP A 231 6.94 5.41 25.04
N TYR A 232 7.28 6.59 24.48
CA TYR A 232 6.30 7.53 23.91
C TYR A 232 5.44 6.85 22.83
N VAL A 233 6.04 6.11 21.90
CA VAL A 233 5.29 5.43 20.83
C VAL A 233 4.36 4.37 21.40
N ILE A 234 4.84 3.53 22.34
CA ILE A 234 4.03 2.50 23.01
C ILE A 234 2.82 3.13 23.72
N ASN A 235 3.08 4.17 24.51
CA ASN A 235 2.02 4.89 25.24
C ASN A 235 1.00 5.52 24.30
N SER A 236 1.45 6.12 23.20
CA SER A 236 0.56 6.71 22.19
C SER A 236 -0.42 5.69 21.60
N PHE A 237 0.00 4.45 21.37
CA PHE A 237 -0.90 3.38 20.93
C PHE A 237 -1.85 2.93 22.06
N ASN A 238 -1.36 2.75 23.29
CA ASN A 238 -2.17 2.35 24.42
C ASN A 238 -3.24 3.40 24.80
N GLU A 239 -2.93 4.68 24.62
CA GLU A 239 -3.84 5.80 24.85
C GLU A 239 -4.77 6.07 23.66
N ASN A 240 -4.62 5.31 22.58
CA ASN A 240 -5.33 5.53 21.32
C ASN A 240 -5.24 7.00 20.85
N LYS A 241 -4.03 7.58 20.93
CA LYS A 241 -3.76 8.95 20.48
C LYS A 241 -4.17 9.13 19.04
N SER A 242 -4.87 10.21 18.70
CA SER A 242 -5.32 10.46 17.33
C SER A 242 -4.12 10.58 16.39
N PHE A 243 -4.25 10.04 15.17
CA PHE A 243 -3.15 9.97 14.21
C PHE A 243 -2.62 11.35 13.80
N ASP A 244 -3.50 12.34 13.69
CA ASP A 244 -3.13 13.72 13.38
C ASP A 244 -2.30 14.36 14.50
N GLN A 245 -2.68 14.13 15.77
CA GLN A 245 -1.92 14.59 16.93
C GLN A 245 -0.57 13.88 17.02
N PHE A 246 -0.56 12.55 16.90
CA PHE A 246 0.66 11.74 16.91
C PHE A 246 1.63 12.21 15.82
N THR A 247 1.17 12.40 14.58
CA THR A 247 2.01 12.86 13.46
C THR A 247 2.54 14.27 13.71
N ARG A 248 1.72 15.17 14.27
CA ARG A 248 2.14 16.53 14.60
C ARG A 248 3.24 16.54 15.66
N GLU A 249 3.10 15.72 16.69
CA GLU A 249 4.11 15.57 17.74
C GLU A 249 5.41 14.97 17.19
N GLN A 250 5.34 13.97 16.30
CA GLN A 250 6.51 13.39 15.63
C GLN A 250 7.29 14.39 14.76
N LEU A 251 6.62 15.38 14.16
CA LEU A 251 7.25 16.32 13.25
C LEU A 251 7.68 17.64 13.92
N ALA A 252 7.01 18.03 14.98
CA ALA A 252 7.17 19.35 15.58
C ALA A 252 6.76 19.39 17.06
N GLY A 253 6.95 18.30 17.80
CA GLY A 253 6.58 18.23 19.20
C GLY A 253 7.28 19.25 20.07
N ASP A 254 8.56 19.48 19.83
CA ASP A 254 9.39 20.47 20.52
C ASP A 254 9.00 21.93 20.19
N LEU A 255 8.34 22.16 19.06
CA LEU A 255 7.89 23.48 18.61
C LEU A 255 6.47 23.84 19.09
N LEU A 256 5.79 22.96 19.80
CA LEU A 256 4.48 23.23 20.35
C LEU A 256 4.56 24.30 21.46
N SER A 257 3.48 25.05 21.65
CA SER A 257 3.39 26.00 22.76
C SER A 257 3.35 25.26 24.10
N ASN A 258 4.38 25.44 24.92
CA ASN A 258 4.56 24.73 26.20
C ASN A 258 4.53 23.19 26.07
N PRO A 259 5.41 22.59 25.28
CA PRO A 259 5.41 21.15 25.05
C PRO A 259 5.68 20.39 26.35
N THR A 260 4.98 19.26 26.52
CA THR A 260 5.27 18.30 27.58
C THR A 260 6.60 17.60 27.32
N GLU A 261 7.09 16.84 28.32
CA GLU A 261 8.30 16.03 28.13
C GLU A 261 8.11 15.00 27.01
N ASP A 262 6.99 14.32 26.98
CA ASP A 262 6.62 13.34 25.94
C ASP A 262 6.57 13.97 24.54
N GLN A 263 6.05 15.19 24.43
CA GLN A 263 6.02 15.92 23.15
C GLN A 263 7.40 16.39 22.67
N ARG A 264 8.36 16.55 23.58
CA ARG A 264 9.74 16.86 23.20
C ARG A 264 10.53 15.62 22.83
N VAL A 265 10.08 14.48 23.30
CA VAL A 265 10.69 13.17 23.02
C VAL A 265 10.16 12.61 21.68
N ALA A 266 8.93 12.96 21.31
CA ALA A 266 8.29 12.55 20.08
C ALA A 266 9.06 13.04 18.84
#